data_6c35f0b84de1299c449a82400d9d31f0
#
_entry.id   6c35f0b84de1299c449a82400d9d31f0
#
_cell.length_a   1.000
_cell.length_b   1.000
_cell.length_c   1.000
_cell.angle_alpha   90.00
_cell.angle_beta   90.00
_cell.angle_gamma   90.00
#
_symmetry.space_group_name_H-M   'P 1'
#
loop_
_entity.id
_entity.type
_entity.pdbx_description
1 polymer ?
#
loop_
_entity_poly.entity_id
_entity_poly.type
_entity_poly.pdbx_seq_one_letter_code
_entity_poly.pdbx_strand_id
1 'polypeptide(L)'
;MSDSLARIDQPVFFDCEASAPGGCIIEVGWSYCEGMQMVTESHLILPDPEWAIEQTWDIAAEKIHGITLDQLRKEGEPAFNVARRMNEILWNRDLFSDSPLDRARIAQLFEVADIEMDFSIRDIPARALIERRAVESNLTKTQFDGVRTKICAQFPHAHRAGPDSRQSAELWEAVASDT
;
A
#
# COMPACT_ATOMS: atom_id res chain seq x y z
N MET A 1 14.61 -24.14 -0.90
CA MET A 1 14.16 -24.07 0.50
C MET A 1 12.72 -23.63 0.45
N SER A 2 11.81 -24.51 0.84
CA SER A 2 10.37 -24.19 0.88
C SER A 2 10.16 -23.22 2.03
N ASP A 3 9.95 -21.96 1.70
CA ASP A 3 9.51 -20.95 2.65
C ASP A 3 8.11 -21.40 3.09
N SER A 4 8.04 -22.04 4.26
CA SER A 4 6.78 -22.37 4.91
C SER A 4 6.11 -21.05 5.24
N LEU A 5 5.26 -20.58 4.32
CA LEU A 5 4.38 -19.46 4.58
C LEU A 5 3.46 -19.89 5.74
N ALA A 6 3.89 -19.55 6.96
CA ALA A 6 3.00 -19.59 8.11
C ALA A 6 1.71 -18.88 7.71
N ARG A 7 0.56 -19.37 8.18
CA ARG A 7 -0.75 -18.79 7.88
C ARG A 7 -0.70 -17.30 8.22
N ILE A 8 -0.82 -16.45 7.18
CA ILE A 8 -0.84 -15.01 7.35
C ILE A 8 -2.26 -14.65 7.78
N ASP A 9 -2.44 -14.44 9.08
CA ASP A 9 -3.77 -14.23 9.65
C ASP A 9 -4.23 -12.77 9.53
N GLN A 10 -3.31 -11.81 9.52
CA GLN A 10 -3.62 -10.38 9.47
C GLN A 10 -2.63 -9.62 8.58
N PRO A 11 -2.72 -9.75 7.25
CA PRO A 11 -1.86 -9.00 6.34
C PRO A 11 -2.19 -7.51 6.39
N VAL A 12 -1.17 -6.70 6.15
CA VAL A 12 -1.34 -5.28 5.85
C VAL A 12 -1.17 -5.09 4.34
N PHE A 13 -2.11 -4.45 3.70
CA PHE A 13 -1.98 -4.04 2.30
C PHE A 13 -1.54 -2.59 2.25
N PHE A 14 -0.58 -2.28 1.40
CA PHE A 14 -0.08 -0.92 1.24
C PHE A 14 0.11 -0.58 -0.23
N ASP A 15 0.11 0.71 -0.51
CA ASP A 15 0.35 1.28 -1.82
C ASP A 15 1.15 2.58 -1.70
N CYS A 16 1.82 2.99 -2.77
CA CYS A 16 2.61 4.21 -2.82
C CYS A 16 2.37 4.97 -4.12
N GLU A 17 2.15 6.28 -4.02
CA GLU A 17 2.23 7.17 -5.16
C GLU A 17 3.63 7.78 -5.28
N ALA A 18 4.03 8.09 -6.51
CA ALA A 18 5.34 8.65 -6.81
C ALA A 18 5.25 9.83 -7.78
N SER A 19 6.24 10.74 -7.70
CA SER A 19 6.35 11.92 -8.56
C SER A 19 6.48 11.60 -10.06
N ALA A 20 6.89 10.38 -10.39
CA ALA A 20 7.05 9.84 -11.75
C ALA A 20 7.21 8.30 -11.65
N PRO A 21 7.14 7.52 -12.75
CA PRO A 21 7.31 6.07 -12.74
C PRO A 21 8.60 5.56 -12.03
N GLY A 22 9.68 6.30 -12.09
CA GLY A 22 10.92 6.03 -11.35
C GLY A 22 11.26 7.14 -10.34
N GLY A 23 10.28 7.96 -9.98
CA GLY A 23 10.45 9.13 -9.13
C GLY A 23 10.37 8.83 -7.64
N CYS A 24 10.41 9.91 -6.86
CA CYS A 24 10.38 9.87 -5.41
C CYS A 24 8.97 9.53 -4.90
N ILE A 25 8.91 8.88 -3.75
CA ILE A 25 7.66 8.63 -3.03
C ILE A 25 7.02 9.96 -2.60
N ILE A 26 5.72 10.11 -2.84
CA ILE A 26 4.95 11.33 -2.50
C ILE A 26 3.71 11.03 -1.64
N GLU A 27 3.22 9.82 -1.64
CA GLU A 27 2.17 9.34 -0.74
C GLU A 27 2.44 7.88 -0.38
N VAL A 28 2.15 7.51 0.84
CA VAL A 28 2.04 6.12 1.28
C VAL A 28 0.71 5.93 1.98
N GLY A 29 0.07 4.78 1.74
CA GLY A 29 -1.14 4.38 2.44
C GLY A 29 -1.12 2.91 2.78
N TRP A 30 -1.77 2.55 3.89
CA TRP A 30 -1.91 1.15 4.31
C TRP A 30 -3.29 0.88 4.88
N SER A 31 -3.71 -0.37 4.73
CA SER A 31 -4.99 -0.84 5.23
C SER A 31 -4.89 -2.26 5.77
N TYR A 32 -5.62 -2.52 6.84
CA TYR A 32 -5.74 -3.83 7.47
C TYR A 32 -7.03 -3.94 8.26
N CYS A 33 -7.45 -5.16 8.57
CA CYS A 33 -8.59 -5.40 9.44
C CYS A 33 -8.12 -5.58 10.89
N GLU A 34 -8.71 -4.83 11.82
CA GLU A 34 -8.51 -4.99 13.26
C GLU A 34 -9.83 -5.47 13.88
N GLY A 35 -9.90 -6.76 14.19
CA GLY A 35 -11.17 -7.40 14.54
C GLY A 35 -12.16 -7.38 13.38
N MET A 36 -13.22 -6.58 13.47
CA MET A 36 -14.21 -6.36 12.38
C MET A 36 -14.14 -4.94 11.79
N GLN A 37 -13.14 -4.17 12.16
CA GLN A 37 -13.00 -2.80 11.71
C GLN A 37 -11.88 -2.68 10.67
N MET A 38 -12.21 -2.12 9.51
CA MET A 38 -11.21 -1.76 8.51
C MET A 38 -10.49 -0.48 8.95
N VAL A 39 -9.18 -0.57 9.13
CA VAL A 39 -8.30 0.56 9.43
C VAL A 39 -7.60 0.97 8.13
N THR A 40 -7.61 2.25 7.82
CA THR A 40 -6.89 2.83 6.67
C THR A 40 -6.23 4.13 7.12
N GLU A 41 -4.94 4.24 6.86
CA GLU A 41 -4.20 5.50 7.02
C GLU A 41 -3.47 5.83 5.70
N SER A 42 -3.32 7.11 5.40
CA SER A 42 -2.45 7.57 4.30
C SER A 42 -1.80 8.90 4.66
N HIS A 43 -0.59 9.10 4.16
CA HIS A 43 0.25 10.25 4.44
C HIS A 43 0.86 10.79 3.16
N LEU A 44 0.67 12.08 2.91
CA LEU A 44 1.42 12.83 1.93
C LEU A 44 2.82 13.10 2.49
N ILE A 45 3.84 12.94 1.67
CA ILE A 45 5.23 13.09 2.08
C ILE A 45 5.76 14.43 1.59
N LEU A 46 6.25 15.25 2.51
CA LEU A 46 6.97 16.47 2.16
C LEU A 46 8.24 16.10 1.41
N PRO A 47 8.43 16.58 0.17
CA PRO A 47 9.63 16.25 -0.60
C PRO A 47 10.91 16.67 0.12
N ASP A 48 11.85 15.73 0.24
CA ASP A 48 13.18 16.04 0.73
C ASP A 48 13.91 16.94 -0.28
N PRO A 49 14.64 17.98 0.17
CA PRO A 49 15.40 18.87 -0.72
C PRO A 49 16.42 18.14 -1.60
N GLU A 50 16.97 17.00 -1.14
CA GLU A 50 17.95 16.22 -1.90
C GLU A 50 17.33 15.46 -3.09
N TRP A 51 16.02 15.27 -3.11
CA TRP A 51 15.35 14.57 -4.20
C TRP A 51 15.26 15.38 -5.49
N ALA A 52 15.53 16.69 -5.43
CA ALA A 52 15.42 17.59 -6.59
C ALA A 52 14.10 17.39 -7.38
N ILE A 53 13.00 17.19 -6.65
CA ILE A 53 11.71 16.68 -7.15
C ILE A 53 11.15 17.55 -8.29
N GLU A 54 11.41 18.86 -8.29
CA GLU A 54 10.99 19.78 -9.35
C GLU A 54 11.57 19.42 -10.73
N GLN A 55 12.76 18.78 -10.74
CA GLN A 55 13.43 18.38 -11.99
C GLN A 55 12.91 17.05 -12.53
N THR A 56 12.28 16.25 -11.68
CA THR A 56 11.80 14.90 -11.98
C THR A 56 10.28 14.77 -11.92
N TRP A 57 9.56 15.90 -11.71
CA TRP A 57 8.10 15.90 -11.62
C TRP A 57 7.46 15.55 -12.95
N ASP A 58 6.58 14.54 -12.94
CA ASP A 58 5.86 14.11 -14.14
C ASP A 58 4.39 14.58 -14.09
N ILE A 59 4.03 15.51 -14.97
CA ILE A 59 2.66 16.00 -15.11
C ILE A 59 1.67 14.88 -15.51
N ALA A 60 2.14 13.83 -16.18
CA ALA A 60 1.27 12.70 -16.50
C ALA A 60 0.93 11.89 -15.24
N ALA A 61 1.91 11.67 -14.35
CA ALA A 61 1.70 11.05 -13.05
C ALA A 61 0.76 11.92 -12.18
N GLU A 62 0.99 13.24 -12.12
CA GLU A 62 0.12 14.19 -11.40
C GLU A 62 -1.34 14.08 -11.84
N LYS A 63 -1.60 13.95 -13.15
CA LYS A 63 -2.97 13.78 -13.65
C LYS A 63 -3.63 12.47 -13.23
N ILE A 64 -2.84 11.45 -12.94
CA ILE A 64 -3.33 10.13 -12.53
C ILE A 64 -3.71 10.16 -11.06
N HIS A 65 -2.78 10.53 -10.16
CA HIS A 65 -3.02 10.51 -8.71
C HIS A 65 -3.62 11.81 -8.16
N GLY A 66 -3.61 12.90 -8.94
CA GLY A 66 -4.20 14.19 -8.56
C GLY A 66 -3.46 14.96 -7.47
N ILE A 67 -2.29 14.50 -7.04
CA ILE A 67 -1.46 15.17 -6.03
C ILE A 67 -0.56 16.18 -6.73
N THR A 68 -0.57 17.42 -6.30
CA THR A 68 0.28 18.48 -6.85
C THR A 68 1.50 18.72 -5.96
N LEU A 69 2.57 19.25 -6.57
CA LEU A 69 3.77 19.62 -5.81
C LEU A 69 3.49 20.69 -4.74
N ASP A 70 2.58 21.63 -5.04
CA ASP A 70 2.16 22.65 -4.08
C ASP A 70 1.40 22.03 -2.89
N GLN A 71 0.58 21.01 -3.15
CA GLN A 71 -0.09 20.27 -2.08
C GLN A 71 0.94 19.56 -1.18
N LEU A 72 1.94 18.90 -1.74
CA LEU A 72 2.98 18.24 -0.95
C LEU A 72 3.75 19.21 -0.07
N ARG A 73 4.04 20.41 -0.58
CA ARG A 73 4.72 21.46 0.20
C ARG A 73 3.88 22.00 1.35
N LYS A 74 2.56 22.03 1.18
CA LYS A 74 1.62 22.59 2.15
C LYS A 74 1.12 21.59 3.18
N GLU A 75 0.88 20.35 2.74
CA GLU A 75 0.16 19.32 3.50
C GLU A 75 1.03 18.10 3.80
N GLY A 76 2.17 17.95 3.11
CA GLY A 76 3.07 16.82 3.28
C GLY A 76 3.76 16.80 4.65
N GLU A 77 3.94 15.62 5.18
CA GLU A 77 4.62 15.38 6.44
C GLU A 77 6.11 15.07 6.20
N PRO A 78 7.02 15.52 7.08
CA PRO A 78 8.42 15.11 7.01
C PRO A 78 8.57 13.58 6.99
N ALA A 79 9.49 13.07 6.17
CA ALA A 79 9.77 11.65 6.03
C ALA A 79 9.94 10.93 7.38
N PHE A 80 10.65 11.56 8.32
CA PHE A 80 10.83 11.04 9.67
C PHE A 80 9.50 10.79 10.41
N ASN A 81 8.54 11.70 10.30
CA ASN A 81 7.25 11.54 10.98
C ASN A 81 6.45 10.37 10.39
N VAL A 82 6.42 10.28 9.06
CA VAL A 82 5.70 9.19 8.35
C VAL A 82 6.34 7.83 8.66
N ALA A 83 7.66 7.72 8.52
CA ALA A 83 8.39 6.48 8.79
C ALA A 83 8.24 6.03 10.26
N ARG A 84 8.34 6.97 11.22
CA ARG A 84 8.09 6.69 12.62
C ARG A 84 6.64 6.21 12.87
N ARG A 85 5.65 6.84 12.23
CA ARG A 85 4.25 6.42 12.31
C ARG A 85 4.05 5.02 11.75
N MET A 86 4.68 4.70 10.62
CA MET A 86 4.66 3.35 10.06
C MET A 86 5.22 2.33 11.05
N ASN A 87 6.38 2.56 11.65
CA ASN A 87 6.95 1.65 12.65
C ASN A 87 6.04 1.47 13.87
N GLU A 88 5.42 2.56 14.35
CA GLU A 88 4.50 2.52 15.50
C GLU A 88 3.27 1.62 15.24
N ILE A 89 2.64 1.74 14.07
CA ILE A 89 1.40 1.02 13.73
C ILE A 89 1.66 -0.36 13.14
N LEU A 90 2.74 -0.50 12.37
CA LEU A 90 3.02 -1.69 11.57
C LEU A 90 4.08 -2.61 12.21
N TRP A 91 4.45 -2.34 13.45
CA TRP A 91 5.45 -3.12 14.17
C TRP A 91 5.23 -4.63 14.05
N ASN A 92 6.27 -5.34 13.59
CA ASN A 92 6.28 -6.80 13.43
C ASN A 92 5.17 -7.37 12.52
N ARG A 93 4.61 -6.56 11.59
CA ARG A 93 3.60 -6.98 10.60
C ARG A 93 4.22 -7.32 9.25
N ASP A 94 3.51 -8.13 8.47
CA ASP A 94 3.82 -8.45 7.09
C ASP A 94 2.99 -7.55 6.15
N LEU A 95 3.68 -6.79 5.29
CA LEU A 95 3.11 -5.85 4.34
C LEU A 95 3.14 -6.41 2.92
N PHE A 96 2.08 -6.17 2.16
CA PHE A 96 1.88 -6.64 0.79
C PHE A 96 1.44 -5.49 -0.13
N SER A 97 2.07 -5.37 -1.30
CA SER A 97 1.69 -4.47 -2.37
C SER A 97 1.65 -5.21 -3.70
N ASP A 98 0.94 -4.68 -4.69
CA ASP A 98 0.94 -5.21 -6.05
C ASP A 98 2.05 -4.63 -6.93
N SER A 99 2.62 -3.49 -6.54
CA SER A 99 3.69 -2.85 -7.27
C SER A 99 5.07 -3.32 -6.79
N PRO A 100 5.93 -3.84 -7.66
CA PRO A 100 7.28 -4.21 -7.29
C PRO A 100 8.16 -2.99 -6.92
N LEU A 101 7.72 -1.77 -7.25
CA LEU A 101 8.45 -0.53 -6.95
C LEU A 101 8.17 -0.02 -5.54
N ASP A 102 7.08 -0.42 -4.91
CA ASP A 102 6.67 0.15 -3.61
C ASP A 102 7.65 -0.19 -2.49
N ARG A 103 8.24 -1.40 -2.53
CA ARG A 103 9.33 -1.73 -1.60
C ARG A 103 10.50 -0.74 -1.68
N ALA A 104 10.92 -0.37 -2.90
CA ALA A 104 12.02 0.57 -3.09
C ALA A 104 11.63 1.98 -2.65
N ARG A 105 10.37 2.37 -2.83
CA ARG A 105 9.82 3.65 -2.37
C ARG A 105 9.79 3.75 -0.86
N ILE A 106 9.35 2.69 -0.17
CA ILE A 106 9.41 2.65 1.29
C ILE A 106 10.86 2.65 1.78
N ALA A 107 11.77 1.93 1.13
CA ALA A 107 13.18 1.98 1.49
C ALA A 107 13.75 3.41 1.35
N GLN A 108 13.41 4.14 0.28
CA GLN A 108 13.78 5.55 0.10
C GLN A 108 13.25 6.44 1.24
N LEU A 109 11.98 6.24 1.65
CA LEU A 109 11.38 6.97 2.76
C LEU A 109 12.16 6.76 4.07
N PHE A 110 12.48 5.50 4.39
CA PHE A 110 13.18 5.13 5.61
C PHE A 110 14.66 5.55 5.59
N GLU A 111 15.31 5.54 4.42
CA GLU A 111 16.68 6.05 4.22
C GLU A 111 16.76 7.55 4.55
N VAL A 112 15.84 8.35 4.00
CA VAL A 112 15.78 9.79 4.28
C VAL A 112 15.39 10.07 5.75
N ALA A 113 14.54 9.22 6.33
CA ALA A 113 14.16 9.35 7.74
C ALA A 113 15.28 8.96 8.71
N ASP A 114 16.34 8.31 8.24
CA ASP A 114 17.46 7.78 9.04
C ASP A 114 17.00 6.88 10.20
N ILE A 115 16.00 6.01 9.93
CA ILE A 115 15.51 5.00 10.87
C ILE A 115 15.34 3.65 10.18
N GLU A 116 15.44 2.56 10.93
CA GLU A 116 15.22 1.20 10.42
C GLU A 116 13.72 0.86 10.40
N MET A 117 13.34 -0.07 9.52
CA MET A 117 11.98 -0.60 9.45
C MET A 117 11.76 -1.68 10.51
N ASP A 118 10.68 -1.56 11.28
CA ASP A 118 10.27 -2.53 12.31
C ASP A 118 9.18 -3.51 11.81
N PHE A 119 8.99 -3.60 10.49
CA PHE A 119 8.04 -4.49 9.81
C PHE A 119 8.69 -5.16 8.59
N SER A 120 8.00 -6.10 7.98
CA SER A 120 8.50 -6.84 6.82
C SER A 120 7.66 -6.55 5.57
N ILE A 121 8.30 -6.16 4.46
CA ILE A 121 7.64 -6.10 3.16
C ILE A 121 7.88 -7.43 2.44
N ARG A 122 6.81 -8.13 2.11
CA ARG A 122 6.87 -9.47 1.49
C ARG A 122 7.00 -9.37 -0.02
N ASP A 123 7.71 -10.32 -0.63
CA ASP A 123 7.92 -10.37 -2.09
C ASP A 123 6.71 -10.93 -2.87
N ILE A 124 5.66 -11.34 -2.17
CA ILE A 124 4.43 -11.87 -2.77
C ILE A 124 3.52 -10.69 -3.09
N PRO A 125 3.07 -10.51 -4.35
CA PRO A 125 2.09 -9.49 -4.70
C PRO A 125 0.79 -9.67 -3.91
N ALA A 126 0.15 -8.56 -3.50
CA ALA A 126 -1.11 -8.56 -2.76
C ALA A 126 -2.19 -9.40 -3.45
N ARG A 127 -2.36 -9.23 -4.77
CA ARG A 127 -3.30 -10.04 -5.58
C ARG A 127 -3.04 -11.54 -5.48
N ALA A 128 -1.77 -11.96 -5.52
CA ALA A 128 -1.43 -13.39 -5.45
C ALA A 128 -1.73 -13.97 -4.07
N LEU A 129 -1.53 -13.19 -3.01
CA LEU A 129 -1.92 -13.57 -1.65
C LEU A 129 -3.44 -13.73 -1.55
N ILE A 130 -4.22 -12.79 -2.09
CA ILE A 130 -5.69 -12.80 -2.09
C ILE A 130 -6.24 -13.98 -2.92
N GLU A 131 -5.68 -14.22 -4.12
CA GLU A 131 -6.04 -15.37 -4.97
C GLU A 131 -5.79 -16.70 -4.25
N ARG A 132 -4.68 -16.82 -3.55
CA ARG A 132 -4.39 -18.01 -2.74
C ARG A 132 -5.41 -18.19 -1.62
N ARG A 133 -5.79 -17.12 -0.90
CA ARG A 133 -6.83 -17.18 0.12
C ARG A 133 -8.17 -17.65 -0.46
N ALA A 134 -8.55 -17.18 -1.67
CA ALA A 134 -9.75 -17.62 -2.35
C ALA A 134 -9.76 -19.14 -2.61
N VAL A 135 -8.63 -19.70 -3.02
CA VAL A 135 -8.48 -21.16 -3.17
C VAL A 135 -8.57 -21.88 -1.83
N GLU A 136 -7.93 -21.38 -0.78
CA GLU A 136 -8.00 -21.94 0.57
C GLU A 136 -9.42 -21.89 1.15
N SER A 137 -10.22 -20.86 0.78
CA SER A 137 -11.64 -20.71 1.09
C SER A 137 -12.57 -21.52 0.17
N ASN A 138 -12.03 -22.39 -0.71
CA ASN A 138 -12.78 -23.20 -1.68
C ASN A 138 -13.64 -22.41 -2.67
N LEU A 139 -13.35 -21.14 -2.91
CA LEU A 139 -14.04 -20.35 -3.94
C LEU A 139 -13.64 -20.84 -5.34
N THR A 140 -14.64 -21.07 -6.19
CA THR A 140 -14.39 -21.26 -7.61
C THR A 140 -13.92 -19.95 -8.24
N LYS A 141 -13.24 -20.05 -9.39
CA LYS A 141 -12.80 -18.86 -10.13
C LYS A 141 -13.95 -17.88 -10.40
N THR A 142 -15.12 -18.37 -10.78
CA THR A 142 -16.32 -17.56 -11.06
C THR A 142 -16.81 -16.82 -9.81
N GLN A 143 -16.82 -17.49 -8.66
CA GLN A 143 -17.20 -16.87 -7.39
C GLN A 143 -16.19 -15.78 -7.00
N PHE A 144 -14.89 -16.08 -7.05
CA PHE A 144 -13.85 -15.10 -6.77
C PHE A 144 -13.93 -13.87 -7.70
N ASP A 145 -14.12 -14.09 -9.02
CA ASP A 145 -14.28 -12.99 -9.99
C ASP A 145 -15.54 -12.16 -9.68
N GLY A 146 -16.60 -12.78 -9.18
CA GLY A 146 -17.82 -12.10 -8.71
C GLY A 146 -17.56 -11.22 -7.48
N VAL A 147 -16.88 -11.76 -6.46
CA VAL A 147 -16.49 -11.03 -5.25
C VAL A 147 -15.60 -9.85 -5.63
N ARG A 148 -14.56 -10.08 -6.44
CA ARG A 148 -13.65 -9.04 -6.91
C ARG A 148 -14.39 -7.93 -7.64
N THR A 149 -15.28 -8.26 -8.58
CA THR A 149 -16.07 -7.27 -9.32
C THR A 149 -16.90 -6.40 -8.38
N LYS A 150 -17.54 -7.00 -7.38
CA LYS A 150 -18.35 -6.29 -6.38
C LYS A 150 -17.49 -5.33 -5.55
N ILE A 151 -16.35 -5.79 -5.05
CA ILE A 151 -15.43 -4.97 -4.24
C ILE A 151 -14.84 -3.83 -5.07
N CYS A 152 -14.36 -4.10 -6.30
CA CYS A 152 -13.85 -3.04 -7.19
C CYS A 152 -14.91 -2.01 -7.57
N ALA A 153 -16.19 -2.38 -7.66
CA ALA A 153 -17.27 -1.43 -7.89
C ALA A 153 -17.56 -0.56 -6.65
N GLN A 154 -17.42 -1.11 -5.45
CA GLN A 154 -17.65 -0.42 -4.18
C GLN A 154 -16.46 0.46 -3.78
N PHE A 155 -15.24 -0.01 -4.03
CA PHE A 155 -13.97 0.66 -3.75
C PHE A 155 -13.18 0.75 -5.06
N PRO A 156 -13.49 1.70 -5.95
CA PRO A 156 -12.79 1.82 -7.22
C PRO A 156 -11.34 2.25 -7.02
N HIS A 157 -10.46 1.75 -7.88
CA HIS A 157 -9.06 2.19 -7.92
C HIS A 157 -8.98 3.70 -8.18
N ALA A 158 -8.42 4.41 -7.23
CA ALA A 158 -8.46 5.87 -7.19
C ALA A 158 -7.11 6.51 -7.54
N HIS A 159 -6.07 5.71 -7.72
CA HIS A 159 -4.69 6.19 -7.82
C HIS A 159 -4.33 7.08 -6.63
N ARG A 160 -4.66 6.61 -5.45
CA ARG A 160 -4.34 7.19 -4.15
C ARG A 160 -4.02 6.07 -3.18
N ALA A 161 -2.92 6.20 -2.48
CA ALA A 161 -2.36 5.10 -1.69
C ALA A 161 -3.32 4.55 -0.61
N GLY A 162 -4.06 5.41 0.10
CA GLY A 162 -5.05 4.96 1.09
C GLY A 162 -6.22 4.18 0.48
N PRO A 163 -7.00 4.75 -0.45
CA PRO A 163 -8.08 4.05 -1.14
C PRO A 163 -7.66 2.75 -1.82
N ASP A 164 -6.48 2.70 -2.46
CA ASP A 164 -6.03 1.55 -3.23
C ASP A 164 -5.55 0.41 -2.32
N SER A 165 -4.86 0.73 -1.22
CA SER A 165 -4.56 -0.25 -0.16
C SER A 165 -5.84 -0.79 0.49
N ARG A 166 -6.86 0.07 0.69
CA ARG A 166 -8.16 -0.34 1.24
C ARG A 166 -8.90 -1.30 0.33
N GLN A 167 -8.92 -1.08 -0.99
CA GLN A 167 -9.55 -2.00 -1.94
C GLN A 167 -8.97 -3.42 -1.78
N SER A 168 -7.65 -3.56 -1.63
CA SER A 168 -6.99 -4.85 -1.43
C SER A 168 -7.37 -5.49 -0.10
N ALA A 169 -7.42 -4.71 0.99
CA ALA A 169 -7.82 -5.20 2.31
C ALA A 169 -9.29 -5.64 2.35
N GLU A 170 -10.21 -4.86 1.75
CA GLU A 170 -11.63 -5.21 1.64
C GLU A 170 -11.84 -6.49 0.82
N LEU A 171 -11.07 -6.68 -0.27
CA LEU A 171 -11.12 -7.90 -1.06
C LEU A 171 -10.62 -9.11 -0.27
N TRP A 172 -9.56 -8.96 0.51
CA TRP A 172 -9.05 -10.00 1.40
C TRP A 172 -10.11 -10.47 2.41
N GLU A 173 -10.81 -9.54 3.05
CA GLU A 173 -11.85 -9.86 4.03
C GLU A 173 -13.10 -10.47 3.37
N ALA A 174 -13.51 -9.93 2.21
CA ALA A 174 -14.67 -10.46 1.47
C ALA A 174 -14.47 -11.91 1.04
N VAL A 175 -13.25 -12.28 0.63
CA VAL A 175 -12.90 -13.66 0.25
C VAL A 175 -13.01 -14.63 1.44
N ALA A 176 -12.78 -14.15 2.67
CA ALA A 176 -12.93 -14.99 3.86
C ALA A 176 -14.37 -15.15 4.33
N SER A 177 -15.21 -14.15 4.05
CA SER A 177 -16.59 -14.08 4.58
C SER A 177 -17.61 -14.83 3.73
N ASP A 178 -17.28 -15.18 2.47
CA ASP A 178 -18.13 -15.93 1.53
C ASP A 178 -18.04 -17.45 1.73
N THR A 179 -17.42 -17.92 2.83
CA THR A 179 -17.37 -19.32 3.29
C THR A 179 -18.31 -19.53 4.46
#